data_611ffd3137324e2fe4dc9e472b2d3ebc
#
_entry.id   611ffd3137324e2fe4dc9e472b2d3ebc
#
_cell.length_a   1.000
_cell.length_b   1.000
_cell.length_c   1.000
_cell.angle_alpha   90.00
_cell.angle_beta   90.00
_cell.angle_gamma   90.00
#
_symmetry.space_group_name_H-M   'P 1'
#
loop_
_entity.id
_entity.type
_entity.pdbx_description
1 polymer ?
#
loop_
_entity_poly.entity_id
_entity_poly.type
_entity_poly.pdbx_seq_one_letter_code
_entity_poly.pdbx_strand_id
1 'polypeptide(L)'
;MKLKILFFVFLLVCSSCALDKRDIISSNFDFADIQLKHAFVEMDSVYKSTDKLLANPRNIDPNGFLRMVASHDWTSGFFPGELWYMYEYTKDDFWKEKARKQTELLEQEKWNGSTHDMG
;
A
#
# COMPACT_ATOMS: atom_id res chain seq x y z
N MET A 1 33.47 44.50 -7.48
CA MET A 1 33.03 43.89 -6.24
C MET A 1 31.55 43.51 -6.27
N LYS A 2 30.65 44.39 -6.69
CA LYS A 2 29.19 44.13 -6.74
C LYS A 2 28.77 42.94 -7.63
N LEU A 3 29.40 42.74 -8.78
CA LEU A 3 29.08 41.65 -9.72
C LEU A 3 29.44 40.27 -9.17
N LYS A 4 30.54 40.14 -8.41
CA LYS A 4 30.95 38.89 -7.77
C LYS A 4 30.02 38.47 -6.64
N ILE A 5 29.48 39.44 -5.89
CA ILE A 5 28.49 39.23 -4.83
C ILE A 5 27.17 38.76 -5.44
N LEU A 6 26.74 39.35 -6.55
CA LEU A 6 25.51 38.96 -7.26
C LEU A 6 25.58 37.53 -7.78
N PHE A 7 26.73 37.10 -8.32
CA PHE A 7 26.97 35.74 -8.80
C PHE A 7 26.97 34.73 -7.65
N PHE A 8 27.53 35.11 -6.50
CA PHE A 8 27.53 34.23 -5.30
C PHE A 8 26.15 34.06 -4.68
N VAL A 9 25.34 35.11 -4.68
CA VAL A 9 23.94 35.06 -4.24
C VAL A 9 23.09 34.22 -5.20
N PHE A 10 23.33 34.32 -6.53
CA PHE A 10 22.62 33.47 -7.50
C PHE A 10 22.96 31.99 -7.37
N LEU A 11 24.22 31.64 -7.06
CA LEU A 11 24.64 30.26 -6.79
C LEU A 11 23.98 29.69 -5.53
N LEU A 12 23.78 30.49 -4.48
CA LEU A 12 23.11 30.08 -3.25
C LEU A 12 21.61 29.83 -3.44
N VAL A 13 20.94 30.59 -4.31
CA VAL A 13 19.51 30.41 -4.60
C VAL A 13 19.22 29.15 -5.43
N CYS A 14 20.18 28.73 -6.28
CA CYS A 14 20.03 27.49 -7.05
C CYS A 14 20.26 26.20 -6.24
N SER A 15 20.72 26.30 -4.99
CA SER A 15 20.97 25.14 -4.12
C SER A 15 19.77 24.73 -3.27
N SER A 16 18.65 25.46 -3.34
CA SER A 16 17.46 25.14 -2.56
C SER A 16 16.37 24.50 -3.39
N CYS A 17 16.02 23.31 -3.02
CA CYS A 17 14.90 22.47 -3.44
C CYS A 17 15.20 21.34 -4.43
N ALA A 18 16.18 20.51 -4.09
CA ALA A 18 16.04 19.11 -4.44
C ALA A 18 15.56 18.40 -3.18
N LEU A 19 14.25 18.32 -2.97
CA LEU A 19 13.67 17.27 -2.12
C LEU A 19 14.26 15.96 -2.63
N ASP A 20 15.09 15.30 -1.82
CA ASP A 20 15.70 14.04 -2.24
C ASP A 20 14.52 13.08 -2.54
N LYS A 21 14.48 12.55 -3.76
CA LYS A 21 13.45 11.59 -4.17
C LYS A 21 13.36 10.41 -3.18
N ARG A 22 14.47 10.10 -2.50
CA ARG A 22 14.52 9.08 -1.46
C ARG A 22 13.69 9.46 -0.25
N ASP A 23 13.68 10.73 0.16
CA ASP A 23 12.88 11.20 1.30
C ASP A 23 11.38 11.09 1.00
N ILE A 24 10.97 11.39 -0.24
CA ILE A 24 9.57 11.26 -0.67
C ILE A 24 9.15 9.78 -0.66
N ILE A 25 9.97 8.90 -1.19
CA ILE A 25 9.67 7.46 -1.23
C ILE A 25 9.57 6.91 0.19
N SER A 26 10.58 7.19 1.03
CA SER A 26 10.61 6.74 2.42
C SER A 26 9.38 7.21 3.19
N SER A 27 9.03 8.49 3.12
CA SER A 27 7.88 9.04 3.84
C SER A 27 6.54 8.43 3.38
N ASN A 28 6.41 8.08 2.09
CA ASN A 28 5.22 7.40 1.60
C ASN A 28 5.14 5.94 2.09
N PHE A 29 6.26 5.22 2.17
CA PHE A 29 6.27 3.87 2.75
C PHE A 29 6.01 3.90 4.26
N ASP A 30 6.53 4.88 5.01
CA ASP A 30 6.24 5.08 6.43
C ASP A 30 4.73 5.37 6.65
N PHE A 31 4.14 6.19 5.79
CA PHE A 31 2.70 6.45 5.82
C PHE A 31 1.89 5.18 5.49
N ALA A 32 2.28 4.43 4.45
CA ALA A 32 1.64 3.18 4.07
C ALA A 32 1.71 2.13 5.19
N ASP A 33 2.84 2.03 5.90
CA ASP A 33 3.01 1.14 7.06
C ASP A 33 1.93 1.38 8.12
N ILE A 34 1.69 2.65 8.47
CA ILE A 34 0.66 3.03 9.44
C ILE A 34 -0.73 2.66 8.94
N GLN A 35 -1.06 3.04 7.68
CA GLN A 35 -2.39 2.81 7.11
C GLN A 35 -2.70 1.31 6.96
N LEU A 36 -1.76 0.51 6.48
CA LEU A 36 -1.94 -0.93 6.31
C LEU A 36 -2.08 -1.66 7.66
N LYS A 37 -1.35 -1.23 8.70
CA LYS A 37 -1.53 -1.76 10.06
C LYS A 37 -2.93 -1.44 10.61
N HIS A 38 -3.44 -0.23 10.38
CA HIS A 38 -4.83 0.12 10.71
C HIS A 38 -5.84 -0.74 9.94
N ALA A 39 -5.62 -0.94 8.64
CA ALA A 39 -6.49 -1.80 7.84
C ALA A 39 -6.58 -3.22 8.42
N PHE A 40 -5.49 -3.81 8.90
CA PHE A 40 -5.55 -5.13 9.56
C PHE A 40 -6.40 -5.14 10.83
N VAL A 41 -6.38 -4.08 11.63
CA VAL A 41 -7.24 -3.99 12.83
C VAL A 41 -8.71 -3.96 12.43
N GLU A 42 -9.07 -3.20 11.40
CA GLU A 42 -10.43 -3.14 10.88
C GLU A 42 -10.85 -4.47 10.24
N MET A 43 -9.99 -5.10 9.45
CA MET A 43 -10.22 -6.42 8.87
C MET A 43 -10.53 -7.46 9.94
N ASP A 44 -9.77 -7.50 11.04
CA ASP A 44 -10.02 -8.41 12.15
C ASP A 44 -11.39 -8.19 12.78
N SER A 45 -11.85 -6.96 12.87
CA SER A 45 -13.18 -6.60 13.35
C SER A 45 -14.27 -7.11 12.40
N VAL A 46 -14.08 -6.92 11.08
CA VAL A 46 -15.03 -7.40 10.06
C VAL A 46 -15.11 -8.92 10.08
N TYR A 47 -13.98 -9.64 10.11
CA TYR A 47 -13.97 -11.10 10.16
C TYR A 47 -14.70 -11.67 11.38
N LYS A 48 -14.64 -10.99 12.52
CA LYS A 48 -15.35 -11.40 13.74
C LYS A 48 -16.85 -11.11 13.69
N SER A 49 -17.28 -10.19 12.82
CA SER A 49 -18.68 -9.74 12.74
C SER A 49 -19.52 -10.45 11.67
N THR A 50 -18.92 -11.33 10.86
CA THR A 50 -19.62 -12.00 9.76
C THR A 50 -19.12 -13.41 9.53
N ASP A 51 -20.04 -14.30 9.13
CA ASP A 51 -19.72 -15.66 8.64
C ASP A 51 -19.43 -15.70 7.13
N LYS A 52 -19.43 -14.55 6.45
CA LYS A 52 -19.14 -14.49 5.01
C LYS A 52 -17.66 -14.77 4.76
N LEU A 53 -17.38 -15.52 3.69
CA LEU A 53 -16.02 -15.74 3.20
C LEU A 53 -15.54 -14.46 2.49
N LEU A 54 -14.90 -13.62 3.25
CA LEU A 54 -14.26 -12.40 2.74
C LEU A 54 -12.74 -12.62 2.66
N ALA A 55 -12.12 -12.08 1.62
CA ALA A 55 -10.68 -12.23 1.40
C ALA A 55 -9.94 -10.94 1.74
N ASN A 56 -10.14 -9.89 0.96
CA ASN A 56 -9.31 -8.68 1.02
C ASN A 56 -10.16 -7.40 1.02
N PRO A 57 -9.63 -6.29 1.53
CA PRO A 57 -10.29 -5.00 1.45
C PRO A 57 -10.31 -4.46 0.02
N ARG A 58 -11.36 -3.72 -0.31
CA ARG A 58 -11.55 -3.06 -1.60
C ARG A 58 -11.46 -1.55 -1.52
N ASN A 59 -12.21 -0.95 -0.61
CA ASN A 59 -12.29 0.50 -0.43
C ASN A 59 -12.90 0.85 0.93
N ILE A 60 -12.90 2.14 1.25
CA ILE A 60 -13.66 2.68 2.38
C ILE A 60 -15.06 3.02 1.87
N ASP A 61 -16.10 2.64 2.60
CA ASP A 61 -17.48 2.96 2.28
C ASP A 61 -17.81 4.43 2.63
N PRO A 62 -18.99 4.96 2.22
CA PRO A 62 -19.37 6.35 2.54
C PRO A 62 -19.49 6.67 4.03
N ASN A 63 -19.61 5.67 4.89
CA ASN A 63 -19.67 5.82 6.35
C ASN A 63 -18.29 5.74 7.01
N GLY A 64 -17.23 5.56 6.23
CA GLY A 64 -15.86 5.48 6.71
C GLY A 64 -15.39 4.08 7.12
N PHE A 65 -16.18 3.01 6.86
CA PHE A 65 -15.82 1.64 7.20
C PHE A 65 -15.14 0.91 6.04
N LEU A 66 -14.22 0.02 6.40
CA LEU A 66 -13.52 -0.82 5.45
C LEU A 66 -14.48 -1.83 4.81
N ARG A 67 -14.62 -1.77 3.48
CA ARG A 67 -15.41 -2.73 2.72
C ARG A 67 -14.53 -3.89 2.28
N MET A 68 -14.83 -5.07 2.79
CA MET A 68 -14.19 -6.33 2.40
C MET A 68 -14.94 -7.01 1.26
N VAL A 69 -14.21 -7.75 0.41
CA VAL A 69 -14.74 -8.52 -0.72
C VAL A 69 -14.28 -9.97 -0.68
N ALA A 70 -15.01 -10.83 -1.37
CA ALA A 70 -14.63 -12.23 -1.54
C ALA A 70 -13.45 -12.37 -2.53
N SER A 71 -12.82 -13.54 -2.54
CA SER A 71 -11.66 -13.83 -3.37
C SER A 71 -11.89 -13.60 -4.87
N HIS A 72 -13.10 -13.89 -5.36
CA HIS A 72 -13.47 -13.74 -6.78
C HIS A 72 -13.76 -12.30 -7.23
N ASP A 73 -13.71 -11.31 -6.32
CA ASP A 73 -13.80 -9.90 -6.72
C ASP A 73 -12.49 -9.50 -7.43
N TRP A 74 -12.61 -8.86 -8.58
CA TRP A 74 -11.46 -8.48 -9.41
C TRP A 74 -10.44 -7.58 -8.70
N THR A 75 -10.85 -6.90 -7.61
CA THR A 75 -9.95 -6.07 -6.81
C THR A 75 -9.21 -6.85 -5.73
N SER A 76 -9.56 -8.11 -5.49
CA SER A 76 -9.06 -8.87 -4.33
C SER A 76 -7.55 -9.09 -4.34
N GLY A 77 -6.89 -9.03 -5.51
CA GLY A 77 -5.44 -9.18 -5.66
C GLY A 77 -4.62 -7.93 -5.32
N PHE A 78 -5.23 -6.74 -5.29
CA PHE A 78 -4.47 -5.50 -5.07
C PHE A 78 -3.88 -5.39 -3.68
N PHE A 79 -4.66 -5.69 -2.65
CA PHE A 79 -4.19 -5.58 -1.27
C PHE A 79 -2.99 -6.50 -0.96
N PRO A 80 -3.00 -7.80 -1.28
CA PRO A 80 -1.80 -8.62 -1.12
C PRO A 80 -0.62 -8.11 -1.97
N GLY A 81 -0.86 -7.54 -3.15
CA GLY A 81 0.17 -6.88 -3.95
C GLY A 81 0.84 -5.71 -3.24
N GLU A 82 0.06 -4.84 -2.58
CA GLU A 82 0.58 -3.74 -1.74
C GLU A 82 1.45 -4.26 -0.60
N LEU A 83 1.04 -5.35 0.05
CA LEU A 83 1.82 -5.97 1.13
C LEU A 83 3.15 -6.55 0.64
N TRP A 84 3.18 -7.13 -0.56
CA TRP A 84 4.42 -7.57 -1.20
C TRP A 84 5.34 -6.39 -1.51
N TYR A 85 4.82 -5.23 -1.94
CA TYR A 85 5.61 -4.01 -2.11
C TYR A 85 6.18 -3.50 -0.77
N MET A 86 5.40 -3.56 0.31
CA MET A 86 5.89 -3.24 1.66
C MET A 86 7.07 -4.14 2.05
N TYR A 87 6.95 -5.45 1.83
CA TYR A 87 8.05 -6.38 2.09
C TYR A 87 9.26 -6.09 1.19
N GLU A 88 9.05 -5.85 -0.10
CA GLU A 88 10.14 -5.60 -1.03
C GLU A 88 10.94 -4.33 -0.65
N TYR A 89 10.26 -3.32 -0.16
CA TYR A 89 10.89 -2.07 0.29
C TYR A 89 11.56 -2.20 1.66
N THR A 90 10.83 -2.72 2.65
CA THR A 90 11.28 -2.73 4.05
C THR A 90 12.16 -3.92 4.39
N LYS A 91 12.03 -5.04 3.67
CA LYS A 91 12.59 -6.36 3.97
C LYS A 91 12.17 -6.91 5.34
N ASP A 92 11.09 -6.37 5.92
CA ASP A 92 10.52 -6.82 7.18
C ASP A 92 9.66 -8.08 6.97
N ASP A 93 10.01 -9.16 7.65
CA ASP A 93 9.29 -10.43 7.58
C ASP A 93 7.83 -10.33 8.05
N PHE A 94 7.48 -9.32 8.85
CA PHE A 94 6.08 -9.02 9.17
C PHE A 94 5.24 -8.82 7.90
N TRP A 95 5.71 -8.00 6.97
CA TRP A 95 5.01 -7.74 5.70
C TRP A 95 4.97 -8.97 4.81
N LYS A 96 6.05 -9.75 4.77
CA LYS A 96 6.11 -11.02 4.04
C LYS A 96 5.05 -12.00 4.51
N GLU A 97 4.94 -12.21 5.82
CA GLU A 97 3.93 -13.10 6.41
C GLU A 97 2.51 -12.62 6.13
N LYS A 98 2.26 -11.31 6.23
CA LYS A 98 0.97 -10.71 5.91
C LYS A 98 0.63 -10.87 4.42
N ALA A 99 1.57 -10.57 3.53
CA ALA A 99 1.42 -10.72 2.08
C ALA A 99 1.10 -12.17 1.70
N ARG A 100 1.89 -13.14 2.21
CA ARG A 100 1.67 -14.57 1.97
C ARG A 100 0.27 -15.00 2.40
N LYS A 101 -0.12 -14.67 3.63
CA LYS A 101 -1.44 -15.03 4.18
C LYS A 101 -2.58 -14.48 3.34
N GLN A 102 -2.51 -13.22 2.91
CA GLN A 102 -3.56 -12.61 2.10
C GLN A 102 -3.56 -13.15 0.66
N THR A 103 -2.41 -13.52 0.12
CA THR A 103 -2.31 -14.18 -1.18
C THR A 103 -2.93 -15.59 -1.16
N GLU A 104 -2.70 -16.35 -0.07
CA GLU A 104 -3.26 -17.70 0.10
C GLU A 104 -4.80 -17.72 0.07
N LEU A 105 -5.45 -16.64 0.50
CA LEU A 105 -6.92 -16.53 0.41
C LEU A 105 -7.43 -16.50 -1.03
N LEU A 106 -6.56 -16.21 -1.99
CA LEU A 106 -6.88 -16.15 -3.43
C LEU A 106 -6.50 -17.42 -4.18
N GLU A 107 -5.92 -18.42 -3.53
CA GLU A 107 -5.38 -19.63 -4.17
C GLU A 107 -6.42 -20.36 -5.03
N GLN A 108 -7.68 -20.36 -4.60
CA GLN A 108 -8.78 -20.98 -5.34
C GLN A 108 -9.06 -20.29 -6.69
N GLU A 109 -8.72 -19.01 -6.83
CA GLU A 109 -9.02 -18.22 -8.03
C GLU A 109 -8.05 -18.48 -9.18
N LYS A 110 -6.93 -19.12 -8.96
CA LYS A 110 -5.94 -19.44 -10.01
C LYS A 110 -6.52 -20.28 -11.15
N TRP A 111 -7.64 -21.00 -10.91
CA TRP A 111 -8.36 -21.78 -11.90
C TRP A 111 -9.66 -21.12 -12.37
N ASN A 112 -9.93 -19.90 -11.93
CA ASN A 112 -11.15 -19.17 -12.30
C ASN A 112 -11.02 -18.62 -13.72
N GLY A 113 -11.59 -19.32 -14.70
CA GLY A 113 -11.65 -18.89 -16.09
C GLY A 113 -12.86 -18.02 -16.44
N SER A 114 -13.66 -17.59 -15.46
CA SER A 114 -14.91 -16.84 -15.70
C SER A 114 -14.68 -15.33 -15.84
N THR A 115 -13.51 -14.84 -15.51
CA THR A 115 -13.13 -13.43 -15.62
C THR A 115 -11.70 -13.28 -16.15
N HIS A 116 -11.43 -12.19 -16.86
CA HIS A 116 -10.11 -11.83 -17.38
C HIS A 116 -9.34 -10.87 -16.46
N ASP A 117 -9.99 -10.41 -15.38
CA ASP A 117 -9.42 -9.42 -14.45
C ASP A 117 -8.75 -10.04 -13.22
N MET A 118 -8.73 -11.37 -13.15
CA MET A 118 -8.03 -12.13 -12.10
C MET A 118 -6.61 -12.43 -12.59
N GLY A 119 -5.79 -11.38 -12.69
CA GLY A 119 -4.45 -11.44 -13.24
C GLY A 119 -3.43 -12.24 -12.48
#